data_438fa36e7ab1d775c6d74551598037c7
#
_entry.id   438fa36e7ab1d775c6d74551598037c7
#
_cell.length_a   1.000
_cell.length_b   1.000
_cell.length_c   1.000
_cell.angle_alpha   90.00
_cell.angle_beta   90.00
_cell.angle_gamma   90.00
#
_symmetry.space_group_name_H-M   'P 1'
#
loop_
_entity.id
_entity.type
_entity.pdbx_description
1 polymer ?
#
loop_
_entity_poly.entity_id
_entity_poly.type
_entity_poly.pdbx_seq_one_letter_code
_entity_poly.pdbx_strand_id
1 'polypeptide(L)'
;MFNKSKLVNILGINFLSITNKQFVDQLKTDSNLHLNRFVVTANPEIVLAARKDKEYANIINSADYVVADGIGIIKGAKILKKPLPERVTGYDTMLSLLSWANQEHKKIYFLGAKPEVAQTLSSKIKETYPRIHIAGINDGYFKDDSYIVETIKNSNPDIIFVALGFPKQEFFINEHRHISDSIWMGVGGSFDVLAGYSKRAPIFWQKHHLEWFYRLLQEPQRIIRMMALPKYMLLIYRKKFLKK
;
A
#
# COMPACT_ATOMS: atom_id res chain seq x y z
N MET A 1 -10.18 19.91 2.80
CA MET A 1 -10.94 18.86 3.54
C MET A 1 -11.43 17.81 2.54
N PHE A 2 -11.03 16.58 2.72
CA PHE A 2 -11.46 15.49 1.85
C PHE A 2 -12.96 15.23 2.02
N ASN A 3 -13.72 15.22 0.92
CA ASN A 3 -15.17 15.01 0.97
C ASN A 3 -15.47 13.51 1.22
N LYS A 4 -15.91 13.16 2.44
CA LYS A 4 -16.34 11.80 2.83
C LYS A 4 -17.43 11.19 1.92
N SER A 5 -18.06 11.98 1.04
CA SER A 5 -19.07 11.50 0.08
C SER A 5 -18.52 10.58 -1.03
N LYS A 6 -17.20 10.39 -1.11
CA LYS A 6 -16.54 9.54 -2.11
C LYS A 6 -16.13 8.15 -1.61
N LEU A 7 -16.71 7.66 -0.50
CA LEU A 7 -16.37 6.33 0.02
C LEU A 7 -17.33 5.27 -0.54
N VAL A 8 -16.74 4.15 -0.95
CA VAL A 8 -17.45 2.97 -1.46
C VAL A 8 -17.21 1.80 -0.52
N ASN A 9 -18.26 1.35 0.20
CA ASN A 9 -18.16 0.18 1.07
C ASN A 9 -18.21 -1.13 0.28
N ILE A 10 -17.12 -1.90 0.36
CA ILE A 10 -16.99 -3.22 -0.25
C ILE A 10 -16.68 -4.24 0.85
N LEU A 11 -17.61 -5.12 1.16
CA LEU A 11 -17.47 -6.17 2.18
C LEU A 11 -17.01 -5.68 3.57
N GLY A 12 -17.39 -4.47 3.97
CA GLY A 12 -17.06 -3.89 5.28
C GLY A 12 -15.88 -2.92 5.27
N ILE A 13 -15.13 -2.82 4.18
CA ILE A 13 -14.04 -1.85 4.02
C ILE A 13 -14.51 -0.66 3.18
N ASN A 14 -14.16 0.55 3.61
CA ASN A 14 -14.52 1.80 2.97
C ASN A 14 -13.40 2.26 2.03
N PHE A 15 -13.57 2.02 0.74
CA PHE A 15 -12.62 2.42 -0.30
C PHE A 15 -12.87 3.86 -0.76
N LEU A 16 -11.79 4.61 -0.92
CA LEU A 16 -11.83 5.92 -1.53
C LEU A 16 -12.04 5.80 -3.05
N SER A 17 -13.07 6.47 -3.57
CA SER A 17 -13.35 6.55 -5.01
C SER A 17 -12.53 7.68 -5.63
N ILE A 18 -11.33 7.36 -6.11
CA ILE A 18 -10.34 8.33 -6.60
C ILE A 18 -9.52 7.71 -7.74
N THR A 19 -9.03 8.54 -8.66
CA THR A 19 -8.03 8.12 -9.66
C THR A 19 -6.63 8.14 -9.08
N ASN A 20 -5.69 7.39 -9.68
CA ASN A 20 -4.31 7.34 -9.22
C ASN A 20 -3.66 8.75 -9.24
N LYS A 21 -3.91 9.51 -10.31
CA LYS A 21 -3.41 10.89 -10.42
C LYS A 21 -3.93 11.77 -9.28
N GLN A 22 -5.25 11.79 -9.07
CA GLN A 22 -5.85 12.57 -7.99
C GLN A 22 -5.34 12.15 -6.61
N PHE A 23 -5.11 10.84 -6.42
CA PHE A 23 -4.61 10.31 -5.17
C PHE A 23 -3.16 10.75 -4.90
N VAL A 24 -2.28 10.63 -5.89
CA VAL A 24 -0.89 11.11 -5.78
C VAL A 24 -0.85 12.61 -5.52
N ASP A 25 -1.66 13.41 -6.23
CA ASP A 25 -1.72 14.87 -6.04
C ASP A 25 -2.23 15.22 -4.62
N GLN A 26 -3.18 14.44 -4.07
CA GLN A 26 -3.63 14.59 -2.68
C GLN A 26 -2.52 14.30 -1.67
N LEU A 27 -1.78 13.19 -1.87
CA LEU A 27 -0.68 12.83 -0.95
C LEU A 27 0.45 13.87 -0.98
N LYS A 28 0.76 14.43 -2.15
CA LYS A 28 1.72 15.55 -2.26
C LYS A 28 1.26 16.77 -1.48
N THR A 29 -0.02 17.12 -1.59
CA THR A 29 -0.62 18.22 -0.85
C THR A 29 -0.56 17.98 0.66
N ASP A 30 -0.95 16.78 1.11
CA ASP A 30 -0.95 16.42 2.52
C ASP A 30 0.49 16.43 3.09
N SER A 31 1.48 15.93 2.34
CA SER A 31 2.88 15.96 2.73
C SER A 31 3.42 17.40 2.85
N ASN A 32 3.06 18.29 1.92
CA ASN A 32 3.46 19.70 1.98
C ASN A 32 2.80 20.45 3.15
N LEU A 33 1.64 19.99 3.59
CA LEU A 33 0.94 20.53 4.76
C LEU A 33 1.36 19.83 6.07
N HIS A 34 2.34 18.95 6.04
CA HIS A 34 2.81 18.16 7.18
C HIS A 34 1.67 17.45 7.91
N LEU A 35 0.76 16.82 7.16
CA LEU A 35 -0.37 16.10 7.73
C LEU A 35 -0.01 14.64 7.95
N ASN A 36 -0.25 14.14 9.15
CA ASN A 36 -0.20 12.70 9.42
C ASN A 36 -1.28 12.00 8.59
N ARG A 37 -0.88 11.03 7.76
CA ARG A 37 -1.80 10.23 6.95
C ARG A 37 -1.42 8.76 6.96
N PHE A 38 -2.39 7.92 7.25
CA PHE A 38 -2.28 6.47 7.11
C PHE A 38 -2.92 6.02 5.79
N VAL A 39 -2.12 5.40 4.94
CA VAL A 39 -2.51 4.93 3.61
C VAL A 39 -2.47 3.42 3.55
N VAL A 40 -3.60 2.82 3.16
CA VAL A 40 -3.73 1.38 2.92
C VAL A 40 -4.05 1.13 1.45
N THR A 41 -3.22 0.34 0.76
CA THR A 41 -3.48 -0.13 -0.61
C THR A 41 -4.10 -1.53 -0.55
N ALA A 42 -5.43 -1.58 -0.38
CA ALA A 42 -6.11 -2.81 -0.04
C ALA A 42 -6.48 -3.65 -1.27
N ASN A 43 -6.11 -4.93 -1.21
CA ASN A 43 -6.41 -5.96 -2.20
C ASN A 43 -7.43 -6.99 -1.65
N PRO A 44 -7.87 -7.99 -2.43
CA PRO A 44 -8.79 -9.04 -1.96
C PRO A 44 -8.30 -9.80 -0.71
N GLU A 45 -6.99 -10.00 -0.55
CA GLU A 45 -6.42 -10.69 0.63
C GLU A 45 -6.68 -9.88 1.90
N ILE A 46 -6.40 -8.57 1.87
CA ILE A 46 -6.64 -7.63 2.98
C ILE A 46 -8.13 -7.59 3.33
N VAL A 47 -9.02 -7.50 2.33
CA VAL A 47 -10.47 -7.51 2.57
C VAL A 47 -10.92 -8.81 3.24
N LEU A 48 -10.40 -9.97 2.82
CA LEU A 48 -10.74 -11.26 3.42
C LEU A 48 -10.17 -11.40 4.83
N ALA A 49 -8.96 -10.90 5.09
CA ALA A 49 -8.36 -10.88 6.42
C ALA A 49 -9.19 -10.01 7.38
N ALA A 50 -9.53 -8.80 6.98
CA ALA A 50 -10.36 -7.88 7.74
C ALA A 50 -11.78 -8.44 8.04
N ARG A 51 -12.32 -9.30 7.18
CA ARG A 51 -13.60 -9.99 7.47
C ARG A 51 -13.49 -11.08 8.54
N LYS A 52 -12.31 -11.65 8.74
CA LYS A 52 -12.07 -12.70 9.74
C LYS A 52 -11.64 -12.11 11.08
N ASP A 53 -10.99 -10.97 11.05
CA ASP A 53 -10.40 -10.30 12.19
C ASP A 53 -11.03 -8.90 12.33
N LYS A 54 -11.79 -8.70 13.42
CA LYS A 54 -12.50 -7.45 13.68
C LYS A 54 -11.54 -6.32 14.07
N GLU A 55 -10.47 -6.63 14.77
CA GLU A 55 -9.44 -5.65 15.14
C GLU A 55 -8.75 -5.14 13.88
N TYR A 56 -8.30 -6.04 13.01
CA TYR A 56 -7.71 -5.67 11.74
C TYR A 56 -8.68 -4.86 10.85
N ALA A 57 -9.97 -5.22 10.82
CA ALA A 57 -10.98 -4.43 10.10
C ALA A 57 -11.08 -2.99 10.63
N ASN A 58 -11.02 -2.82 11.96
CA ASN A 58 -11.04 -1.50 12.58
C ASN A 58 -9.79 -0.69 12.20
N ILE A 59 -8.60 -1.32 12.21
CA ILE A 59 -7.35 -0.69 11.78
C ILE A 59 -7.44 -0.21 10.34
N ILE A 60 -7.88 -1.07 9.40
CA ILE A 60 -8.04 -0.67 8.01
C ILE A 60 -9.03 0.48 7.83
N ASN A 61 -10.18 0.44 8.53
CA ASN A 61 -11.19 1.49 8.43
C ASN A 61 -10.81 2.79 9.19
N SER A 62 -9.79 2.76 10.07
CA SER A 62 -9.22 3.95 10.72
C SER A 62 -8.21 4.68 9.85
N ALA A 63 -7.74 4.04 8.75
CA ALA A 63 -6.84 4.67 7.81
C ALA A 63 -7.50 5.89 7.15
N ASP A 64 -6.70 6.94 6.92
CA ASP A 64 -7.17 8.17 6.26
C ASP A 64 -7.53 7.89 4.81
N TYR A 65 -6.78 6.99 4.15
CA TYR A 65 -7.00 6.59 2.77
C TYR A 65 -6.90 5.08 2.60
N VAL A 66 -7.99 4.46 2.17
CA VAL A 66 -7.99 3.07 1.70
C VAL A 66 -8.27 3.06 0.20
N VAL A 67 -7.28 2.71 -0.60
CA VAL A 67 -7.40 2.68 -2.07
C VAL A 67 -7.40 1.25 -2.60
N ALA A 68 -8.01 1.07 -3.78
CA ALA A 68 -8.21 -0.24 -4.38
C ALA A 68 -6.96 -0.72 -5.14
N ASP A 69 -6.17 -1.58 -4.50
CA ASP A 69 -5.07 -2.29 -5.16
C ASP A 69 -5.52 -3.68 -5.61
N GLY A 70 -5.51 -3.88 -6.89
CA GLY A 70 -5.88 -5.13 -7.51
C GLY A 70 -7.23 -5.11 -8.23
N ILE A 71 -7.22 -5.77 -9.39
CA ILE A 71 -8.39 -5.83 -10.29
C ILE A 71 -9.62 -6.49 -9.63
N GLY A 72 -9.40 -7.36 -8.65
CA GLY A 72 -10.48 -8.01 -7.90
C GLY A 72 -11.38 -7.00 -7.19
N ILE A 73 -10.80 -5.96 -6.57
CA ILE A 73 -11.58 -4.91 -5.89
C ILE A 73 -12.41 -4.13 -6.90
N ILE A 74 -11.81 -3.73 -8.02
CA ILE A 74 -12.51 -2.99 -9.09
C ILE A 74 -13.67 -3.80 -9.67
N LYS A 75 -13.45 -5.09 -9.99
CA LYS A 75 -14.50 -5.99 -10.47
C LYS A 75 -15.60 -6.18 -9.43
N GLY A 76 -15.23 -6.37 -8.16
CA GLY A 76 -16.19 -6.52 -7.06
C GLY A 76 -17.05 -5.26 -6.88
N ALA A 77 -16.46 -4.08 -6.92
CA ALA A 77 -17.16 -2.79 -6.88
C ALA A 77 -18.20 -2.66 -8.01
N LYS A 78 -17.79 -2.99 -9.24
CA LYS A 78 -18.68 -2.97 -10.43
C LYS A 78 -19.86 -3.94 -10.28
N ILE A 79 -19.62 -5.16 -9.80
CA ILE A 79 -20.66 -6.17 -9.56
C ILE A 79 -21.68 -5.69 -8.52
N LEU A 80 -21.21 -5.01 -7.47
CA LEU A 80 -22.06 -4.42 -6.42
C LEU A 80 -22.75 -3.11 -6.85
N LYS A 81 -22.62 -2.69 -8.12
CA LYS A 81 -23.16 -1.43 -8.65
C LYS A 81 -22.63 -0.16 -7.93
N LYS A 82 -21.40 -0.23 -7.43
CA LYS A 82 -20.68 0.85 -6.76
C LYS A 82 -19.27 0.99 -7.37
N PRO A 83 -19.16 1.42 -8.65
CA PRO A 83 -17.90 1.39 -9.38
C PRO A 83 -16.87 2.32 -8.73
N LEU A 84 -15.62 1.86 -8.72
CA LEU A 84 -14.43 2.66 -8.45
C LEU A 84 -13.82 3.08 -9.80
N PRO A 85 -13.23 4.28 -9.91
CA PRO A 85 -12.77 4.82 -11.20
C PRO A 85 -11.67 3.96 -11.82
N GLU A 86 -10.68 3.58 -11.02
CA GLU A 86 -9.56 2.74 -11.49
C GLU A 86 -8.85 2.03 -10.33
N ARG A 87 -7.89 1.17 -10.69
CA ARG A 87 -6.99 0.52 -9.75
C ARG A 87 -5.86 1.50 -9.35
N VAL A 88 -5.69 1.72 -8.06
CA VAL A 88 -4.59 2.51 -7.49
C VAL A 88 -3.61 1.54 -6.82
N THR A 89 -2.47 1.27 -7.47
CA THR A 89 -1.49 0.30 -6.93
C THR A 89 -0.52 0.96 -5.96
N GLY A 90 -0.15 0.22 -4.90
CA GLY A 90 0.86 0.68 -3.95
C GLY A 90 2.20 0.98 -4.62
N TYR A 91 2.62 0.12 -5.56
CA TYR A 91 3.89 0.28 -6.27
C TYR A 91 3.93 1.53 -7.16
N ASP A 92 2.89 1.76 -8.00
CA ASP A 92 2.87 2.93 -8.89
C ASP A 92 2.74 4.25 -8.11
N THR A 93 1.96 4.23 -7.01
CA THR A 93 1.87 5.37 -6.08
C THR A 93 3.23 5.65 -5.44
N MET A 94 3.93 4.63 -4.95
CA MET A 94 5.28 4.77 -4.38
C MET A 94 6.25 5.37 -5.40
N LEU A 95 6.31 4.86 -6.64
CA LEU A 95 7.19 5.40 -7.68
C LEU A 95 6.87 6.87 -8.01
N SER A 96 5.59 7.22 -8.08
CA SER A 96 5.16 8.62 -8.32
C SER A 96 5.59 9.55 -7.19
N LEU A 97 5.45 9.08 -5.94
CA LEU A 97 5.91 9.83 -4.76
C LEU A 97 7.43 9.94 -4.69
N LEU A 98 8.17 8.88 -5.04
CA LEU A 98 9.64 8.93 -5.11
C LEU A 98 10.13 9.93 -6.17
N SER A 99 9.51 9.93 -7.36
CA SER A 99 9.83 10.89 -8.40
C SER A 99 9.59 12.34 -7.96
N TRP A 100 8.44 12.60 -7.33
CA TRP A 100 8.12 13.90 -6.78
C TRP A 100 9.04 14.28 -5.61
N ALA A 101 9.30 13.37 -4.69
CA ALA A 101 10.18 13.59 -3.54
C ALA A 101 11.60 13.94 -3.98
N ASN A 102 12.09 13.36 -5.10
CA ASN A 102 13.36 13.72 -5.70
C ASN A 102 13.37 15.15 -6.25
N GLN A 103 12.25 15.64 -6.79
CA GLN A 103 12.14 17.04 -7.26
C GLN A 103 12.10 18.03 -6.09
N GLU A 104 11.40 17.68 -5.02
CA GLU A 104 11.12 18.54 -3.87
C GLU A 104 12.10 18.34 -2.69
N HIS A 105 13.16 17.54 -2.87
CA HIS A 105 14.16 17.24 -1.82
C HIS A 105 13.56 16.71 -0.51
N LYS A 106 12.50 15.87 -0.60
CA LYS A 106 11.78 15.34 0.55
C LYS A 106 12.59 14.30 1.33
N LYS A 107 12.28 14.20 2.64
CA LYS A 107 12.83 13.18 3.53
C LYS A 107 12.00 11.92 3.48
N ILE A 108 12.59 10.78 3.17
CA ILE A 108 11.88 9.50 3.10
C ILE A 108 12.53 8.47 4.01
N TYR A 109 11.68 7.75 4.75
CA TYR A 109 12.06 6.59 5.54
C TYR A 109 11.57 5.31 4.89
N PHE A 110 12.42 4.29 4.84
CA PHE A 110 12.10 2.97 4.29
C PHE A 110 12.20 1.93 5.40
N LEU A 111 11.09 1.25 5.68
CA LEU A 111 11.03 0.22 6.71
C LEU A 111 10.53 -1.10 6.12
N GLY A 112 11.31 -2.15 6.25
CA GLY A 112 10.87 -3.48 5.89
C GLY A 112 11.73 -4.16 4.83
N ALA A 113 11.17 -5.24 4.24
CA ALA A 113 11.84 -6.21 3.40
C ALA A 113 12.98 -6.97 4.12
N LYS A 114 13.73 -7.78 3.37
CA LYS A 114 14.90 -8.52 3.89
C LYS A 114 16.11 -7.61 4.00
N PRO A 115 17.09 -7.93 4.88
CA PRO A 115 18.30 -7.12 5.05
C PRO A 115 19.03 -6.83 3.74
N GLU A 116 19.22 -7.83 2.89
CA GLU A 116 19.87 -7.70 1.59
C GLU A 116 19.08 -6.80 0.62
N VAL A 117 17.74 -6.83 0.69
CA VAL A 117 16.87 -5.95 -0.09
C VAL A 117 16.98 -4.51 0.39
N ALA A 118 16.97 -4.28 1.71
CA ALA A 118 17.09 -2.95 2.30
C ALA A 118 18.45 -2.30 1.94
N GLN A 119 19.53 -3.07 1.98
CA GLN A 119 20.87 -2.60 1.58
C GLN A 119 20.91 -2.19 0.11
N THR A 120 20.40 -3.05 -0.78
CA THR A 120 20.35 -2.78 -2.23
C THR A 120 19.43 -1.59 -2.54
N LEU A 121 18.32 -1.47 -1.82
CA LEU A 121 17.37 -0.35 -1.96
C LEU A 121 18.05 0.98 -1.68
N SER A 122 18.91 1.08 -0.65
CA SER A 122 19.67 2.29 -0.33
C SER A 122 20.49 2.78 -1.52
N SER A 123 21.29 1.87 -2.12
CA SER A 123 22.11 2.17 -3.28
C SER A 123 21.25 2.58 -4.49
N LYS A 124 20.15 1.86 -4.72
CA LYS A 124 19.25 2.10 -5.84
C LYS A 124 18.53 3.44 -5.75
N ILE A 125 18.10 3.84 -4.54
CA ILE A 125 17.47 5.14 -4.32
C ILE A 125 18.47 6.25 -4.57
N LYS A 126 19.70 6.15 -4.05
CA LYS A 126 20.75 7.16 -4.28
C LYS A 126 21.11 7.32 -5.76
N GLU A 127 21.14 6.22 -6.51
CA GLU A 127 21.41 6.23 -7.95
C GLU A 127 20.25 6.85 -8.75
N THR A 128 18.99 6.42 -8.48
CA THR A 128 17.84 6.78 -9.30
C THR A 128 17.21 8.11 -8.89
N TYR A 129 17.26 8.42 -7.59
CA TYR A 129 16.62 9.60 -6.97
C TYR A 129 17.60 10.35 -6.07
N PRO A 130 18.70 10.93 -6.64
CA PRO A 130 19.84 11.47 -5.87
C PRO A 130 19.52 12.65 -4.98
N ARG A 131 18.36 13.29 -5.16
CA ARG A 131 17.94 14.45 -4.36
C ARG A 131 17.03 14.08 -3.19
N ILE A 132 16.62 12.81 -3.09
CA ILE A 132 15.86 12.33 -1.93
C ILE A 132 16.76 12.34 -0.70
N HIS A 133 16.25 12.88 0.40
CA HIS A 133 16.89 12.76 1.70
C HIS A 133 16.45 11.44 2.35
N ILE A 134 17.36 10.45 2.41
CA ILE A 134 17.07 9.18 3.08
C ILE A 134 17.15 9.43 4.59
N ALA A 135 15.99 9.55 5.23
CA ALA A 135 15.83 9.75 6.67
C ALA A 135 16.23 8.52 7.49
N GLY A 136 16.09 7.34 6.90
CA GLY A 136 16.51 6.06 7.45
C GLY A 136 16.10 4.90 6.56
N ILE A 137 16.80 3.78 6.70
CA ILE A 137 16.45 2.49 6.07
C ILE A 137 16.66 1.40 7.10
N ASN A 138 15.61 0.64 7.41
CA ASN A 138 15.67 -0.54 8.28
C ASN A 138 14.97 -1.72 7.60
N ASP A 139 15.52 -2.91 7.77
CA ASP A 139 14.84 -4.13 7.33
C ASP A 139 13.64 -4.49 8.21
N GLY A 140 12.90 -5.54 7.84
CA GLY A 140 11.67 -5.98 8.53
C GLY A 140 11.88 -7.08 9.58
N TYR A 141 13.12 -7.40 9.95
CA TYR A 141 13.48 -8.54 10.83
C TYR A 141 13.97 -8.11 12.22
N PHE A 142 13.38 -7.07 12.76
CA PHE A 142 13.65 -6.58 14.11
C PHE A 142 12.81 -7.34 15.17
N LYS A 143 13.36 -7.47 16.37
CA LYS A 143 12.67 -8.01 17.55
C LYS A 143 12.09 -6.91 18.43
N ASP A 144 12.77 -5.77 18.47
CA ASP A 144 12.40 -4.56 19.18
C ASP A 144 12.41 -3.40 18.19
N ASP A 145 11.35 -2.63 18.17
CA ASP A 145 11.17 -1.52 17.26
C ASP A 145 11.52 -0.14 17.85
N SER A 146 11.89 -0.09 19.13
CA SER A 146 12.21 1.13 19.86
C SER A 146 13.21 2.02 19.12
N TYR A 147 14.29 1.42 18.59
CA TYR A 147 15.29 2.17 17.81
C TYR A 147 14.71 2.74 16.52
N ILE A 148 13.84 1.99 15.83
CA ILE A 148 13.18 2.40 14.58
C ILE A 148 12.25 3.57 14.87
N VAL A 149 11.43 3.46 15.91
CA VAL A 149 10.50 4.49 16.37
C VAL A 149 11.24 5.77 16.74
N GLU A 150 12.32 5.66 17.50
CA GLU A 150 13.16 6.81 17.87
C GLU A 150 13.82 7.46 16.65
N THR A 151 14.34 6.66 15.71
CA THR A 151 14.95 7.17 14.47
C THR A 151 13.93 7.90 13.61
N ILE A 152 12.71 7.38 13.44
CA ILE A 152 11.62 8.04 12.72
C ILE A 152 11.26 9.37 13.38
N LYS A 153 11.09 9.37 14.71
CA LYS A 153 10.75 10.57 15.48
C LYS A 153 11.83 11.66 15.33
N ASN A 154 13.10 11.29 15.44
CA ASN A 154 14.22 12.25 15.38
C ASN A 154 14.49 12.75 13.96
N SER A 155 14.33 11.93 12.94
CA SER A 155 14.55 12.30 11.53
C SER A 155 13.38 13.07 10.91
N ASN A 156 12.18 12.96 11.49
CA ASN A 156 10.94 13.59 11.05
C ASN A 156 10.76 13.53 9.52
N PRO A 157 10.55 12.34 8.94
CA PRO A 157 10.43 12.16 7.49
C PRO A 157 9.10 12.71 6.96
N ASP A 158 9.07 13.14 5.70
CA ASP A 158 7.85 13.54 5.00
C ASP A 158 6.99 12.31 4.64
N ILE A 159 7.65 11.20 4.26
CA ILE A 159 7.00 9.96 3.86
C ILE A 159 7.71 8.76 4.48
N ILE A 160 6.93 7.79 4.96
CA ILE A 160 7.40 6.51 5.49
C ILE A 160 6.76 5.39 4.68
N PHE A 161 7.56 4.66 3.91
CA PHE A 161 7.12 3.45 3.24
C PHE A 161 7.38 2.23 4.12
N VAL A 162 6.33 1.43 4.35
CA VAL A 162 6.38 0.26 5.23
C VAL A 162 6.15 -1.02 4.42
N ALA A 163 7.16 -1.88 4.35
CA ALA A 163 7.19 -3.13 3.58
C ALA A 163 7.31 -4.37 4.50
N LEU A 164 6.52 -4.43 5.57
CA LEU A 164 6.49 -5.55 6.51
C LEU A 164 5.51 -6.67 6.07
N GLY A 165 4.74 -6.43 5.01
CA GLY A 165 3.65 -7.28 4.56
C GLY A 165 2.40 -7.18 5.46
N PHE A 166 1.22 -7.48 4.87
CA PHE A 166 0.00 -7.50 5.67
C PHE A 166 -0.06 -8.78 6.55
N PRO A 167 -0.64 -8.75 7.73
CA PRO A 167 -1.23 -7.58 8.40
C PRO A 167 -0.22 -6.74 9.20
N LYS A 168 1.05 -7.18 9.31
CA LYS A 168 2.07 -6.56 10.18
C LYS A 168 2.27 -5.07 9.90
N GLN A 169 2.32 -4.68 8.62
CA GLN A 169 2.54 -3.28 8.25
C GLN A 169 1.40 -2.37 8.71
N GLU A 170 0.16 -2.81 8.64
CA GLU A 170 -0.99 -2.00 9.06
C GLU A 170 -1.06 -1.89 10.60
N PHE A 171 -0.74 -2.96 11.32
CA PHE A 171 -0.62 -2.92 12.78
C PHE A 171 0.49 -1.96 13.21
N PHE A 172 1.70 -2.08 12.63
CA PHE A 172 2.82 -1.21 12.94
C PHE A 172 2.50 0.27 12.67
N ILE A 173 1.92 0.57 11.50
CA ILE A 173 1.54 1.94 11.16
C ILE A 173 0.48 2.46 12.14
N ASN A 174 -0.56 1.68 12.44
CA ASN A 174 -1.61 2.10 13.36
C ASN A 174 -1.08 2.40 14.76
N GLU A 175 -0.11 1.64 15.24
CA GLU A 175 0.52 1.80 16.55
C GLU A 175 1.41 3.04 16.60
N HIS A 176 2.22 3.28 15.56
CA HIS A 176 3.30 4.27 15.62
C HIS A 176 3.04 5.55 14.80
N ARG A 177 1.99 5.62 13.96
CA ARG A 177 1.79 6.77 13.07
C ARG A 177 1.76 8.14 13.75
N HIS A 178 1.38 8.19 15.01
CA HIS A 178 1.24 9.42 15.78
C HIS A 178 2.58 10.07 16.18
N ILE A 179 3.73 9.40 15.93
CA ILE A 179 5.05 9.91 16.32
C ILE A 179 5.63 10.94 15.33
N SER A 180 5.04 11.08 14.15
CA SER A 180 5.49 12.03 13.12
C SER A 180 4.34 12.49 12.23
N ASP A 181 4.44 13.72 11.73
CA ASP A 181 3.49 14.29 10.75
C ASP A 181 3.85 13.85 9.32
N SER A 182 3.85 12.55 9.09
CA SER A 182 4.29 11.91 7.85
C SER A 182 3.14 11.21 7.11
N ILE A 183 3.35 10.99 5.81
CA ILE A 183 2.55 10.02 5.05
C ILE A 183 3.08 8.62 5.34
N TRP A 184 2.32 7.80 6.05
CA TRP A 184 2.61 6.41 6.34
C TRP A 184 1.91 5.50 5.35
N MET A 185 2.65 4.76 4.54
CA MET A 185 2.08 3.96 3.47
C MET A 185 2.60 2.53 3.48
N GLY A 186 1.69 1.56 3.66
CA GLY A 186 1.98 0.14 3.48
C GLY A 186 2.18 -0.20 2.00
N VAL A 187 3.36 -0.74 1.66
CA VAL A 187 3.75 -1.04 0.26
C VAL A 187 4.05 -2.52 0.01
N GLY A 188 4.00 -3.37 1.03
CA GLY A 188 4.24 -4.82 0.92
C GLY A 188 5.55 -5.14 0.18
N GLY A 189 5.50 -6.05 -0.79
CA GLY A 189 6.67 -6.48 -1.56
C GLY A 189 7.19 -5.48 -2.61
N SER A 190 6.89 -4.19 -2.49
CA SER A 190 7.33 -3.19 -3.47
C SER A 190 8.84 -2.94 -3.43
N PHE A 191 9.46 -3.12 -2.27
CA PHE A 191 10.92 -2.96 -2.14
C PHE A 191 11.68 -4.05 -2.88
N ASP A 192 11.19 -5.30 -2.89
CA ASP A 192 11.79 -6.39 -3.67
C ASP A 192 11.80 -6.07 -5.17
N VAL A 193 10.72 -5.45 -5.66
CA VAL A 193 10.63 -5.04 -7.07
C VAL A 193 11.56 -3.86 -7.37
N LEU A 194 11.59 -2.85 -6.50
CA LEU A 194 12.42 -1.65 -6.70
C LEU A 194 13.91 -1.96 -6.60
N ALA A 195 14.30 -2.86 -5.69
CA ALA A 195 15.67 -3.33 -5.53
C ALA A 195 16.09 -4.38 -6.60
N GLY A 196 15.16 -4.86 -7.43
CA GLY A 196 15.44 -5.81 -8.53
C GLY A 196 15.43 -7.29 -8.12
N TYR A 197 15.07 -7.63 -6.90
CA TYR A 197 14.95 -9.03 -6.43
C TYR A 197 13.69 -9.73 -6.96
N SER A 198 12.65 -8.97 -7.29
CA SER A 198 11.45 -9.47 -7.94
C SER A 198 11.18 -8.70 -9.23
N LYS A 199 10.78 -9.39 -10.28
CA LYS A 199 10.47 -8.74 -11.56
C LYS A 199 9.02 -8.29 -11.58
N ARG A 200 8.78 -7.03 -11.95
CA ARG A 200 7.44 -6.58 -12.29
C ARG A 200 6.93 -7.30 -13.53
N ALA A 201 5.64 -7.60 -13.56
CA ALA A 201 5.02 -8.18 -14.74
C ALA A 201 5.25 -7.28 -15.96
N PRO A 202 5.58 -7.85 -17.16
CA PRO A 202 5.67 -7.08 -18.39
C PRO A 202 4.39 -6.29 -18.68
N ILE A 203 4.51 -5.20 -19.46
CA ILE A 203 3.40 -4.27 -19.76
C ILE A 203 2.17 -5.00 -20.31
N PHE A 204 2.37 -6.05 -21.13
CA PHE A 204 1.28 -6.89 -21.63
C PHE A 204 0.42 -7.46 -20.50
N TRP A 205 1.03 -8.09 -19.50
CA TRP A 205 0.32 -8.68 -18.35
C TRP A 205 -0.36 -7.62 -17.47
N GLN A 206 0.27 -6.44 -17.34
CA GLN A 206 -0.31 -5.33 -16.61
C GLN A 206 -1.56 -4.79 -17.31
N LYS A 207 -1.50 -4.53 -18.62
CA LYS A 207 -2.62 -4.05 -19.44
C LYS A 207 -3.81 -5.01 -19.47
N HIS A 208 -3.55 -6.32 -19.48
CA HIS A 208 -4.60 -7.35 -19.42
C HIS A 208 -5.05 -7.72 -18.01
N HIS A 209 -4.57 -6.99 -16.98
CA HIS A 209 -4.89 -7.26 -15.58
C HIS A 209 -4.53 -8.68 -15.11
N LEU A 210 -3.50 -9.29 -15.70
CA LEU A 210 -2.98 -10.63 -15.40
C LEU A 210 -1.66 -10.60 -14.61
N GLU A 211 -1.30 -9.47 -14.02
CA GLU A 211 -0.10 -9.31 -13.18
C GLU A 211 -0.05 -10.35 -12.05
N TRP A 212 -1.19 -10.66 -11.44
CA TRP A 212 -1.31 -11.68 -10.41
C TRP A 212 -0.91 -13.08 -10.92
N PHE A 213 -1.28 -13.43 -12.16
CA PHE A 213 -0.95 -14.72 -12.76
C PHE A 213 0.54 -14.81 -13.14
N TYR A 214 1.11 -13.72 -13.65
CA TYR A 214 2.55 -13.61 -13.90
C TYR A 214 3.37 -13.83 -12.61
N ARG A 215 2.94 -13.21 -11.49
CA ARG A 215 3.59 -13.40 -10.18
C ARG A 215 3.45 -14.86 -9.68
N LEU A 216 2.35 -15.55 -9.99
CA LEU A 216 2.18 -16.96 -9.66
C LEU A 216 3.17 -17.83 -10.42
N LEU A 217 3.39 -17.55 -11.70
CA LEU A 217 4.36 -18.30 -12.52
C LEU A 217 5.79 -18.12 -12.01
N GLN A 218 6.12 -16.95 -11.47
CA GLN A 218 7.45 -16.70 -10.89
C GLN A 218 7.60 -17.30 -9.47
N GLU A 219 6.55 -17.29 -8.69
CA GLU A 219 6.54 -17.76 -7.30
C GLU A 219 5.35 -18.71 -7.07
N PRO A 220 5.45 -20.01 -7.43
CA PRO A 220 4.35 -20.96 -7.29
C PRO A 220 3.80 -21.09 -5.86
N GLN A 221 4.63 -20.83 -4.85
CA GLN A 221 4.21 -20.85 -3.44
C GLN A 221 3.09 -19.82 -3.12
N ARG A 222 2.91 -18.82 -3.98
CA ARG A 222 1.83 -17.83 -3.84
C ARG A 222 0.43 -18.37 -4.15
N ILE A 223 0.30 -19.63 -4.62
CA ILE A 223 -1.00 -20.22 -4.97
C ILE A 223 -1.99 -20.14 -3.80
N ILE A 224 -1.53 -20.37 -2.56
CA ILE A 224 -2.37 -20.30 -1.35
C ILE A 224 -2.94 -18.90 -1.16
N ARG A 225 -2.12 -17.86 -1.38
CA ARG A 225 -2.54 -16.46 -1.30
C ARG A 225 -3.49 -16.08 -2.44
N MET A 226 -3.29 -16.67 -3.61
CA MET A 226 -4.12 -16.42 -4.78
C MET A 226 -5.52 -17.00 -4.70
N MET A 227 -5.74 -18.04 -3.87
CA MET A 227 -7.07 -18.52 -3.53
C MET A 227 -7.94 -17.46 -2.85
N ALA A 228 -7.34 -16.34 -2.41
CA ALA A 228 -8.09 -15.20 -1.91
C ALA A 228 -9.00 -14.60 -3.00
N LEU A 229 -8.55 -14.53 -4.26
CA LEU A 229 -9.33 -13.91 -5.33
C LEU A 229 -10.65 -14.65 -5.62
N PRO A 230 -10.69 -15.98 -5.89
CA PRO A 230 -11.96 -16.70 -6.07
C PRO A 230 -12.85 -16.67 -4.82
N LYS A 231 -12.28 -16.77 -3.60
CA LYS A 231 -13.05 -16.64 -2.34
C LYS A 231 -13.68 -15.26 -2.21
N TYR A 232 -12.94 -14.21 -2.51
CA TYR A 232 -13.44 -12.84 -2.52
C TYR A 232 -14.58 -12.67 -3.54
N MET A 233 -14.40 -13.16 -4.77
CA MET A 233 -15.42 -13.05 -5.82
C MET A 233 -16.70 -13.78 -5.43
N LEU A 234 -16.60 -14.97 -4.83
CA LEU A 234 -17.78 -15.70 -4.31
C LEU A 234 -18.56 -14.86 -3.29
N LEU A 235 -17.87 -14.20 -2.35
CA LEU A 235 -18.51 -13.32 -1.36
C LEU A 235 -19.18 -12.10 -2.01
N ILE A 236 -18.58 -11.52 -3.04
CA ILE A 236 -19.17 -10.42 -3.81
C ILE A 236 -20.49 -10.87 -4.47
N TYR A 237 -20.50 -12.03 -5.14
CA TYR A 237 -21.72 -12.57 -5.74
C TYR A 237 -22.78 -12.86 -4.69
N ARG A 238 -22.43 -13.53 -3.59
CA ARG A 238 -23.38 -13.79 -2.47
C ARG A 238 -23.98 -12.46 -1.97
N LYS A 239 -23.16 -11.43 -1.73
CA LYS A 239 -23.66 -10.12 -1.27
C LYS A 239 -24.59 -9.45 -2.30
N LYS A 240 -24.32 -9.61 -3.61
CA LYS A 240 -25.20 -9.10 -4.67
C LYS A 240 -26.58 -9.77 -4.65
N PHE A 241 -26.62 -11.09 -4.47
CA PHE A 241 -27.89 -11.85 -4.48
C PHE A 241 -28.69 -11.71 -3.18
N LEU A 242 -28.02 -11.55 -2.02
CA LEU A 242 -28.69 -11.32 -0.73
C LEU A 242 -29.28 -9.89 -0.58
N LYS A 243 -28.98 -8.97 -1.49
CA LYS A 243 -29.57 -7.62 -1.54
C LYS A 243 -30.75 -7.50 -2.53
N LYS A 244 -31.21 -8.63 -3.09
CA LYS A 244 -32.49 -8.75 -3.75
C LYS A 244 -33.53 -9.23 -2.77
#